data_ed6d154efc052c575d525eb79035f0a0
#
_entry.id   ed6d154efc052c575d525eb79035f0a0
#
_cell.length_a   1.000
_cell.length_b   1.000
_cell.length_c   1.000
_cell.angle_alpha   90.00
_cell.angle_beta   90.00
_cell.angle_gamma   90.00
#
_symmetry.space_group_name_H-M   'P 1'
#
loop_
_entity.id
_entity.type
_entity.pdbx_description
1 polymer ?
#
loop_
_entity_poly.entity_id
_entity_poly.type
_entity_poly.pdbx_seq_one_letter_code
_entity_poly.pdbx_strand_id
1 'polypeptide(L)'
;MQGYLHTAPVCLMQELYFGLEDLPAWNPTVEEARLVQLVDHTTDITHQVCAEAGGGLVSVRDFVNLRHWEQLSDGSFVSAVVSVSHPSMPPHQGRVRGENRPGCFLISPVPGDPQASVFQWLLDTDLKGWIPQSIIDKALSGVQLDYVRHLRSRAASLS
;
A
#
# COMPACT_ATOMS: atom_id res chain seq x y z
N MET A 1 -7.29 9.63 0.26
CA MET A 1 -8.10 9.11 -0.87
C MET A 1 -9.18 8.18 -0.37
N GLN A 2 -10.35 8.16 -1.01
CA GLN A 2 -11.46 7.28 -0.69
C GLN A 2 -12.09 6.72 -1.97
N GLY A 3 -12.53 5.45 -1.94
CA GLY A 3 -13.18 4.80 -3.07
C GLY A 3 -14.14 3.70 -2.65
N TYR A 4 -15.19 3.49 -3.44
CA TYR A 4 -16.15 2.40 -3.29
C TYR A 4 -15.69 1.20 -4.13
N LEU A 5 -15.79 -0.01 -3.57
CA LEU A 5 -15.40 -1.28 -4.20
C LEU A 5 -16.50 -2.33 -4.00
N HIS A 6 -16.87 -3.04 -5.05
CA HIS A 6 -17.80 -4.16 -5.02
C HIS A 6 -17.09 -5.45 -4.58
N THR A 7 -16.60 -5.46 -3.35
CA THR A 7 -15.88 -6.60 -2.76
C THR A 7 -15.98 -6.51 -1.24
N ALA A 8 -16.22 -7.62 -0.59
CA ALA A 8 -16.32 -7.68 0.86
C ALA A 8 -15.01 -7.22 1.56
N PRO A 9 -15.09 -6.56 2.71
CA PRO A 9 -13.91 -6.07 3.43
C PRO A 9 -12.84 -7.14 3.69
N VAL A 10 -13.24 -8.35 4.06
CA VAL A 10 -12.32 -9.46 4.32
C VAL A 10 -11.54 -9.88 3.06
N CYS A 11 -12.17 -9.84 1.89
CA CYS A 11 -11.51 -10.17 0.63
C CYS A 11 -10.46 -9.10 0.26
N LEU A 12 -10.75 -7.83 0.50
CA LEU A 12 -9.77 -6.76 0.29
C LEU A 12 -8.60 -6.86 1.25
N MET A 13 -8.83 -7.19 2.51
CA MET A 13 -7.73 -7.46 3.46
C MET A 13 -6.87 -8.63 3.00
N GLN A 14 -7.49 -9.69 2.46
CA GLN A 14 -6.76 -10.83 1.91
C GLN A 14 -5.82 -10.40 0.78
N GLU A 15 -6.28 -9.55 -0.11
CA GLU A 15 -5.47 -9.07 -1.24
C GLU A 15 -4.39 -8.05 -0.82
N LEU A 16 -4.73 -7.12 0.06
CA LEU A 16 -3.85 -5.99 0.37
C LEU A 16 -2.85 -6.26 1.49
N TYR A 17 -3.20 -7.09 2.45
CA TYR A 17 -2.33 -7.38 3.58
C TYR A 17 -1.70 -8.77 3.46
N PHE A 18 -2.50 -9.82 3.38
CA PHE A 18 -2.01 -11.21 3.37
C PHE A 18 -1.47 -11.62 1.99
N GLY A 19 -2.04 -11.10 0.90
CA GLY A 19 -1.59 -11.33 -0.47
C GLY A 19 -0.49 -10.37 -0.95
N LEU A 20 0.31 -9.83 -0.06
CA LEU A 20 1.33 -8.82 -0.41
C LEU A 20 2.27 -9.27 -1.54
N GLU A 21 2.74 -10.51 -1.51
CA GLU A 21 3.71 -11.02 -2.48
C GLU A 21 3.13 -11.20 -3.89
N ASP A 22 1.80 -11.31 -3.99
CA ASP A 22 1.07 -11.36 -5.25
C ASP A 22 0.74 -9.97 -5.82
N LEU A 23 0.97 -8.92 -5.05
CA LEU A 23 0.63 -7.54 -5.42
C LEU A 23 1.23 -7.11 -6.77
N PRO A 24 2.51 -7.40 -7.10
CA PRO A 24 3.08 -7.04 -8.40
C PRO A 24 2.38 -7.70 -9.59
N ALA A 25 1.73 -8.83 -9.40
CA ALA A 25 1.06 -9.55 -10.48
C ALA A 25 -0.18 -8.82 -11.02
N TRP A 26 -0.83 -8.00 -10.19
CA TRP A 26 -2.04 -7.29 -10.58
C TRP A 26 -1.94 -5.76 -10.46
N ASN A 27 -0.91 -5.24 -9.80
CA ASN A 27 -0.71 -3.80 -9.59
C ASN A 27 0.69 -3.36 -10.03
N PRO A 28 0.84 -2.82 -11.26
CA PRO A 28 2.13 -2.46 -11.82
C PRO A 28 2.78 -1.22 -11.17
N THR A 29 2.12 -0.55 -10.22
CA THR A 29 2.77 0.49 -9.41
C THR A 29 3.75 -0.09 -8.41
N VAL A 30 3.72 -1.42 -8.21
CA VAL A 30 4.61 -2.17 -7.33
C VAL A 30 5.37 -3.19 -8.17
N GLU A 31 6.69 -3.13 -8.16
CA GLU A 31 7.57 -4.05 -8.90
C GLU A 31 7.88 -5.31 -8.11
N GLU A 32 8.11 -5.15 -6.79
CA GLU A 32 8.39 -6.25 -5.87
C GLU A 32 7.71 -5.99 -4.53
N ALA A 33 7.27 -7.06 -3.89
CA ALA A 33 6.78 -7.01 -2.52
C ALA A 33 7.06 -8.33 -1.83
N ARG A 34 7.56 -8.29 -0.59
CA ARG A 34 7.86 -9.50 0.18
C ARG A 34 7.77 -9.29 1.68
N LEU A 35 7.49 -10.38 2.39
CA LEU A 35 7.61 -10.45 3.83
C LEU A 35 9.10 -10.53 4.22
N VAL A 36 9.53 -9.67 5.13
CA VAL A 36 10.90 -9.68 5.70
C VAL A 36 10.91 -10.41 7.04
N GLN A 37 9.95 -10.08 7.90
CA GLN A 37 9.84 -10.67 9.24
C GLN A 37 8.40 -10.67 9.72
N LEU A 38 7.94 -11.80 10.23
CA LEU A 38 6.71 -11.89 11.00
C LEU A 38 7.02 -11.55 12.46
N VAL A 39 6.38 -10.51 13.01
CA VAL A 39 6.56 -10.10 14.42
C VAL A 39 5.56 -10.85 15.31
N ASP A 40 4.29 -10.84 14.93
CA ASP A 40 3.20 -11.63 15.54
C ASP A 40 2.09 -11.84 14.50
N HIS A 41 0.89 -12.34 14.91
CA HIS A 41 -0.17 -12.66 13.93
C HIS A 41 -0.79 -11.43 13.29
N THR A 42 -0.58 -10.23 13.81
CA THR A 42 -1.17 -8.98 13.30
C THR A 42 -0.13 -7.95 12.89
N THR A 43 1.16 -8.28 13.03
CA THR A 43 2.27 -7.33 12.83
C THR A 43 3.40 -7.99 12.05
N ASP A 44 3.85 -7.35 10.99
CA ASP A 44 4.97 -7.81 10.18
C ASP A 44 5.86 -6.66 9.71
N ILE A 45 7.02 -7.03 9.17
CA ILE A 45 7.92 -6.13 8.47
C ILE A 45 8.01 -6.61 7.03
N THR A 46 7.82 -5.68 6.09
CA THR A 46 7.80 -5.94 4.65
C THR A 46 8.81 -5.09 3.91
N HIS A 47 9.21 -5.55 2.73
CA HIS A 47 9.98 -4.76 1.77
C HIS A 47 9.18 -4.65 0.49
N GLN A 48 9.06 -3.45 -0.05
CA GLN A 48 8.33 -3.16 -1.27
C GLN A 48 9.15 -2.26 -2.17
N VAL A 49 9.19 -2.59 -3.45
CA VAL A 49 9.79 -1.77 -4.51
C VAL A 49 8.68 -1.19 -5.35
N CYS A 50 8.62 0.13 -5.41
CA CYS A 50 7.65 0.86 -6.19
C CYS A 50 8.24 1.30 -7.52
N ALA A 51 7.45 1.17 -8.59
CA ALA A 51 7.82 1.60 -9.92
C ALA A 51 8.12 3.11 -9.98
N GLU A 52 8.77 3.53 -11.05
CA GLU A 52 8.94 4.95 -11.37
C GLU A 52 7.60 5.69 -11.36
N ALA A 53 7.62 6.95 -10.93
CA ALA A 53 6.43 7.78 -10.85
C ALA A 53 6.64 9.15 -11.52
N GLY A 54 5.55 9.91 -11.66
CA GLY A 54 5.62 11.26 -12.23
C GLY A 54 6.12 11.30 -13.68
N GLY A 55 5.85 10.25 -14.48
CA GLY A 55 6.32 10.15 -15.86
C GLY A 55 7.83 9.92 -15.96
N GLY A 56 8.43 9.19 -15.02
CA GLY A 56 9.87 8.89 -14.96
C GLY A 56 10.70 9.96 -14.25
N LEU A 57 10.07 11.03 -13.73
CA LEU A 57 10.77 12.08 -12.99
C LEU A 57 11.13 11.66 -11.55
N VAL A 58 10.44 10.66 -11.02
CA VAL A 58 10.73 10.04 -9.74
C VAL A 58 11.19 8.61 -10.02
N SER A 59 12.47 8.33 -9.83
CA SER A 59 13.05 6.99 -10.04
C SER A 59 12.53 6.00 -9.01
N VAL A 60 12.76 4.72 -9.25
CA VAL A 60 12.36 3.61 -8.37
C VAL A 60 12.72 3.88 -6.91
N ARG A 61 11.74 3.70 -6.02
CA ARG A 61 11.89 3.76 -4.56
C ARG A 61 11.63 2.40 -3.97
N ASP A 62 12.33 2.09 -2.89
CA ASP A 62 11.97 0.97 -2.05
C ASP A 62 11.66 1.43 -0.62
N PHE A 63 10.87 0.62 0.07
CA PHE A 63 10.41 0.89 1.42
C PHE A 63 10.55 -0.37 2.26
N VAL A 64 10.99 -0.20 3.50
CA VAL A 64 10.91 -1.23 4.54
C VAL A 64 9.90 -0.74 5.56
N ASN A 65 8.82 -1.47 5.73
CA ASN A 65 7.67 -1.02 6.50
C ASN A 65 7.32 -2.01 7.60
N LEU A 66 7.07 -1.49 8.79
CA LEU A 66 6.32 -2.17 9.83
C LEU A 66 4.83 -1.99 9.52
N ARG A 67 4.08 -3.11 9.49
CA ARG A 67 2.63 -3.12 9.29
C ARG A 67 1.95 -3.78 10.48
N HIS A 68 0.79 -3.24 10.83
CA HIS A 68 -0.09 -3.81 11.85
C HIS A 68 -1.54 -3.70 11.40
N TRP A 69 -2.35 -4.73 11.60
CA TRP A 69 -3.77 -4.69 11.28
C TRP A 69 -4.65 -5.06 12.47
N GLU A 70 -5.84 -4.50 12.48
CA GLU A 70 -6.89 -4.82 13.43
C GLU A 70 -8.25 -4.83 12.74
N GLN A 71 -9.16 -5.65 13.26
CA GLN A 71 -10.58 -5.57 12.93
C GLN A 71 -11.31 -4.78 14.00
N LEU A 72 -12.07 -3.78 13.58
CA LEU A 72 -12.87 -2.94 14.46
C LEU A 72 -14.24 -3.57 14.73
N SER A 73 -14.93 -3.08 15.78
CA SER A 73 -16.23 -3.62 16.20
C SER A 73 -17.36 -3.44 15.18
N ASP A 74 -17.22 -2.49 14.25
CA ASP A 74 -18.16 -2.25 13.15
C ASP A 74 -17.91 -3.14 11.92
N GLY A 75 -16.94 -4.06 12.00
CA GLY A 75 -16.52 -4.92 10.89
C GLY A 75 -15.49 -4.31 9.94
N SER A 76 -15.08 -3.08 10.18
CA SER A 76 -13.99 -2.44 9.42
C SER A 76 -12.64 -3.08 9.75
N PHE A 77 -11.73 -3.05 8.78
CA PHE A 77 -10.32 -3.38 8.97
C PHE A 77 -9.46 -2.14 8.82
N VAL A 78 -8.52 -1.97 9.73
CA VAL A 78 -7.46 -0.97 9.63
C VAL A 78 -6.12 -1.67 9.49
N SER A 79 -5.29 -1.21 8.56
CA SER A 79 -3.90 -1.64 8.41
C SER A 79 -3.01 -0.39 8.45
N ALA A 80 -2.31 -0.24 9.56
CA ALA A 80 -1.36 0.85 9.77
C ALA A 80 0.02 0.49 9.20
N VAL A 81 0.75 1.48 8.75
CA VAL A 81 2.08 1.32 8.18
C VAL A 81 3.00 2.48 8.59
N VAL A 82 4.25 2.15 8.85
CA VAL A 82 5.32 3.14 9.07
C VAL A 82 6.66 2.53 8.64
N SER A 83 7.53 3.31 8.03
CA SER A 83 8.87 2.84 7.66
C SER A 83 9.75 2.61 8.89
N VAL A 84 10.53 1.54 8.81
CA VAL A 84 11.51 1.15 9.83
C VAL A 84 12.83 0.75 9.16
N SER A 85 13.92 0.72 9.93
CA SER A 85 15.16 0.10 9.51
C SER A 85 15.17 -1.38 9.90
N HIS A 86 15.74 -2.23 9.03
CA HIS A 86 15.91 -3.65 9.31
C HIS A 86 17.30 -4.12 8.89
N PRO A 87 18.04 -4.88 9.72
CA PRO A 87 19.42 -5.28 9.41
C PRO A 87 19.57 -6.10 8.13
N SER A 88 18.58 -6.93 7.78
CA SER A 88 18.61 -7.75 6.57
C SER A 88 18.23 -6.98 5.30
N MET A 89 17.78 -5.73 5.43
CA MET A 89 17.29 -4.88 4.34
C MET A 89 17.99 -3.52 4.34
N PRO A 90 19.32 -3.46 4.21
CA PRO A 90 20.03 -2.18 4.10
C PRO A 90 19.63 -1.48 2.79
N PRO A 91 19.79 -0.14 2.70
CA PRO A 91 19.59 0.59 1.45
C PRO A 91 20.42 -0.01 0.31
N HIS A 92 19.79 -0.13 -0.87
CA HIS A 92 20.43 -0.70 -2.06
C HIS A 92 20.95 0.42 -2.97
N GLN A 93 22.13 0.26 -3.58
CA GLN A 93 22.76 1.29 -4.41
C GLN A 93 21.96 1.68 -5.67
N GLY A 94 21.16 0.75 -6.21
CA GLY A 94 20.36 0.99 -7.41
C GLY A 94 18.99 1.63 -7.18
N ARG A 95 18.64 1.93 -5.91
CA ARG A 95 17.32 2.42 -5.53
C ARG A 95 17.44 3.50 -4.45
N VAL A 96 16.47 4.39 -4.41
CA VAL A 96 16.35 5.35 -3.32
C VAL A 96 15.45 4.74 -2.24
N ARG A 97 15.95 4.64 -0.99
CA ARG A 97 15.15 4.23 0.15
C ARG A 97 14.23 5.37 0.55
N GLY A 98 12.93 5.23 0.23
CA GLY A 98 11.89 6.13 0.68
C GLY A 98 11.51 5.89 2.14
N GLU A 99 10.70 6.76 2.69
CA GLU A 99 10.21 6.67 4.05
C GLU A 99 8.72 7.00 4.11
N ASN A 100 7.91 6.03 4.55
CA ASN A 100 6.52 6.26 4.89
C ASN A 100 6.45 6.74 6.34
N ARG A 101 5.89 7.93 6.55
CA ARG A 101 5.44 8.36 7.87
C ARG A 101 4.16 7.60 8.22
N PRO A 102 3.68 7.62 9.47
CA PRO A 102 2.48 6.88 9.84
C PRO A 102 1.31 7.12 8.89
N GLY A 103 0.83 6.06 8.29
CA GLY A 103 -0.31 6.04 7.38
C GLY A 103 -1.14 4.79 7.58
N CYS A 104 -2.26 4.67 6.87
CA CYS A 104 -3.12 3.49 6.99
C CYS A 104 -4.02 3.27 5.77
N PHE A 105 -4.45 2.03 5.60
CA PHE A 105 -5.71 1.68 4.91
C PHE A 105 -6.83 1.53 5.94
N LEU A 106 -8.00 1.98 5.59
CA LEU A 106 -9.24 1.65 6.28
C LEU A 106 -10.21 1.04 5.26
N ILE A 107 -10.70 -0.14 5.55
CA ILE A 107 -11.65 -0.87 4.71
C ILE A 107 -12.92 -1.07 5.52
N SER A 108 -13.97 -0.35 5.18
CA SER A 108 -15.24 -0.37 5.92
C SER A 108 -16.34 -1.05 5.13
N PRO A 109 -17.21 -1.86 5.80
CA PRO A 109 -18.36 -2.42 5.12
C PRO A 109 -19.35 -1.32 4.72
N VAL A 110 -20.08 -1.53 3.63
CA VAL A 110 -21.17 -0.65 3.22
C VAL A 110 -22.44 -1.09 3.96
N PRO A 111 -23.14 -0.20 4.66
CA PRO A 111 -24.39 -0.56 5.32
C PRO A 111 -25.42 -1.14 4.34
N GLY A 112 -25.93 -2.34 4.64
CA GLY A 112 -26.91 -3.03 3.79
C GLY A 112 -26.33 -3.79 2.59
N ASP A 113 -25.01 -3.73 2.37
CA ASP A 113 -24.32 -4.47 1.30
C ASP A 113 -23.03 -5.11 1.83
N PRO A 114 -23.07 -6.36 2.32
CA PRO A 114 -21.89 -7.04 2.88
C PRO A 114 -20.85 -7.42 1.82
N GLN A 115 -21.20 -7.33 0.54
CA GLN A 115 -20.30 -7.61 -0.58
C GLN A 115 -19.64 -6.35 -1.14
N ALA A 116 -19.79 -5.21 -0.46
CA ALA A 116 -19.17 -3.96 -0.86
C ALA A 116 -18.39 -3.32 0.28
N SER A 117 -17.39 -2.54 -0.09
CA SER A 117 -16.51 -1.84 0.84
C SER A 117 -16.26 -0.40 0.44
N VAL A 118 -16.03 0.44 1.43
CA VAL A 118 -15.39 1.73 1.27
C VAL A 118 -13.92 1.58 1.63
N PHE A 119 -13.04 1.83 0.67
CA PHE A 119 -11.60 1.85 0.85
C PHE A 119 -11.12 3.28 1.05
N GLN A 120 -10.39 3.52 2.12
CA GLN A 120 -9.75 4.80 2.40
C GLN A 120 -8.25 4.60 2.59
N TRP A 121 -7.45 5.49 2.04
CA TRP A 121 -6.00 5.43 2.12
C TRP A 121 -5.42 6.77 2.55
N LEU A 122 -4.77 6.78 3.70
CA LEU A 122 -3.93 7.87 4.18
C LEU A 122 -2.47 7.52 3.88
N LEU A 123 -1.86 8.32 3.03
CA LEU A 123 -0.46 8.18 2.62
C LEU A 123 0.30 9.47 2.96
N ASP A 124 1.38 9.32 3.72
CA ASP A 124 2.36 10.37 3.98
C ASP A 124 3.75 9.79 3.72
N THR A 125 4.36 10.16 2.60
CA THR A 125 5.60 9.56 2.10
C THR A 125 6.63 10.63 1.81
N ASP A 126 7.83 10.43 2.35
CA ASP A 126 9.03 11.15 1.97
C ASP A 126 9.76 10.34 0.88
N LEU A 127 9.74 10.84 -0.35
CA LEU A 127 10.38 10.18 -1.49
C LEU A 127 11.91 10.31 -1.48
N LYS A 128 12.45 11.11 -0.56
CA LYS A 128 13.89 11.42 -0.49
C LYS A 128 14.46 11.97 -1.82
N GLY A 129 15.70 12.39 -1.77
CA GLY A 129 16.33 13.03 -2.92
C GLY A 129 15.90 14.48 -3.09
N TRP A 130 16.47 15.12 -4.11
CA TRP A 130 16.17 16.52 -4.41
C TRP A 130 15.13 16.58 -5.53
N ILE A 131 13.83 16.61 -5.16
CA ILE A 131 12.70 16.62 -6.08
C ILE A 131 11.86 17.86 -5.79
N PRO A 132 11.52 18.67 -6.81
CA PRO A 132 10.62 19.80 -6.63
C PRO A 132 9.26 19.37 -6.06
N GLN A 133 8.69 20.15 -5.13
CA GLN A 133 7.44 19.83 -4.44
C GLN A 133 6.28 19.53 -5.41
N SER A 134 6.17 20.32 -6.48
CA SER A 134 5.13 20.10 -7.51
C SER A 134 5.22 18.74 -8.21
N ILE A 135 6.43 18.18 -8.34
CA ILE A 135 6.66 16.85 -8.88
C ILE A 135 6.27 15.78 -7.86
N ILE A 136 6.62 16.00 -6.60
CA ILE A 136 6.22 15.09 -5.49
C ILE A 136 4.70 14.99 -5.41
N ASP A 137 4.00 16.12 -5.36
CA ASP A 137 2.54 16.17 -5.25
C ASP A 137 1.85 15.46 -6.41
N LYS A 138 2.33 15.69 -7.63
CA LYS A 138 1.84 15.03 -8.83
C LYS A 138 2.12 13.53 -8.83
N ALA A 139 3.33 13.13 -8.42
CA ALA A 139 3.74 11.73 -8.37
C ALA A 139 2.92 10.95 -7.35
N LEU A 140 2.78 11.44 -6.12
CA LEU A 140 2.03 10.77 -5.06
C LEU A 140 0.54 10.65 -5.41
N SER A 141 -0.06 11.72 -5.92
CA SER A 141 -1.45 11.69 -6.38
C SER A 141 -1.66 10.70 -7.52
N GLY A 142 -0.74 10.68 -8.49
CA GLY A 142 -0.76 9.76 -9.62
C GLY A 142 -0.67 8.30 -9.17
N VAL A 143 0.28 7.99 -8.30
CA VAL A 143 0.47 6.63 -7.75
C VAL A 143 -0.79 6.17 -7.02
N GLN A 144 -1.40 7.01 -6.17
CA GLN A 144 -2.63 6.64 -5.47
C GLN A 144 -3.79 6.36 -6.44
N LEU A 145 -3.95 7.18 -7.47
CA LEU A 145 -5.00 6.99 -8.48
C LEU A 145 -4.79 5.69 -9.26
N ASP A 146 -3.57 5.42 -9.72
CA ASP A 146 -3.24 4.22 -10.47
C ASP A 146 -3.39 2.97 -9.60
N TYR A 147 -2.91 3.02 -8.36
CA TYR A 147 -3.08 1.93 -7.40
C TYR A 147 -4.55 1.56 -7.21
N VAL A 148 -5.41 2.53 -6.96
CA VAL A 148 -6.86 2.28 -6.76
C VAL A 148 -7.54 1.83 -8.04
N ARG A 149 -7.10 2.29 -9.21
CA ARG A 149 -7.61 1.79 -10.50
C ARG A 149 -7.35 0.28 -10.65
N HIS A 150 -6.14 -0.15 -10.38
CA HIS A 150 -5.76 -1.57 -10.43
C HIS A 150 -6.46 -2.38 -9.33
N LEU A 151 -6.59 -1.82 -8.13
CA LEU A 151 -7.35 -2.45 -7.05
C LEU A 151 -8.82 -2.67 -7.43
N ARG A 152 -9.47 -1.70 -8.08
CA ARG A 152 -10.83 -1.86 -8.60
C ARG A 152 -10.95 -2.98 -9.62
N SER A 153 -10.01 -3.05 -10.55
CA SER A 153 -9.97 -4.14 -11.54
C SER A 153 -9.77 -5.50 -10.88
N ARG A 154 -8.89 -5.58 -9.90
CA ARG A 154 -8.67 -6.80 -9.11
C ARG A 154 -9.91 -7.18 -8.32
N ALA A 155 -10.53 -6.26 -7.60
CA ALA A 155 -11.75 -6.47 -6.83
C ALA A 155 -12.89 -7.04 -7.71
N ALA A 156 -13.08 -6.48 -8.91
CA ALA A 156 -14.07 -6.97 -9.85
C ALA A 156 -13.81 -8.42 -10.33
N SER A 157 -12.56 -8.88 -10.30
CA SER A 157 -12.20 -10.26 -10.65
C SER A 157 -12.43 -11.26 -9.51
N LEU A 158 -12.67 -10.79 -8.29
CA LEU A 158 -12.90 -11.61 -7.09
C LEU A 158 -14.40 -11.82 -6.77
N SER A 159 -15.27 -11.11 -7.50
CA SER A 159 -16.73 -11.12 -7.30
C SER A 159 -17.39 -12.27 -8.07
#